data_7b600df293a5d9d5e6336da96b2e23e9
#
_entry.id   7b600df293a5d9d5e6336da96b2e23e9
#
_cell.length_a   1.000
_cell.length_b   1.000
_cell.length_c   1.000
_cell.angle_alpha   90.00
_cell.angle_beta   90.00
_cell.angle_gamma   90.00
#
_symmetry.space_group_name_H-M   'P 1'
#
loop_
_entity.id
_entity.type
_entity.pdbx_description
1 polymer ?
#
loop_
_entity_poly.entity_id
_entity_poly.type
_entity_poly.pdbx_seq_one_letter_code
_entity_poly.pdbx_strand_id
1 'polypeptide(L)' 'MNKKRIICIKEKEEGSKKIEKIYYDDIKQAAAAINTKMDNWKVQLLIYDAIVRRKRAFKCKWMKEV' A
#
# COMPACT_ATOMS: atom_id res chain seq x y z
N MET A 1 -17.57 14.63 0.07
CA MET A 1 -17.18 13.45 0.88
C MET A 1 -15.73 13.13 0.68
N ASN A 2 -15.01 13.09 1.76
CA ASN A 2 -13.57 12.87 1.70
C ASN A 2 -13.26 11.38 1.64
N LYS A 3 -13.04 10.89 0.42
CA LYS A 3 -12.52 9.52 0.29
C LYS A 3 -11.06 9.54 0.69
N LYS A 4 -10.74 8.81 1.72
CA LYS A 4 -9.35 8.67 2.16
C LYS A 4 -8.63 7.71 1.23
N ARG A 5 -7.66 8.21 0.52
CA ARG A 5 -6.87 7.39 -0.40
C ARG A 5 -5.87 6.52 0.37
N ILE A 6 -5.50 5.42 -0.25
CA ILE A 6 -4.45 4.54 0.26
C ILE A 6 -3.15 4.94 -0.42
N ILE A 7 -2.12 5.16 0.38
CA ILE A 7 -0.80 5.58 -0.12
C ILE A 7 0.17 4.41 0.00
N CYS A 8 0.77 4.04 -1.13
CA CYS A 8 1.83 3.04 -1.17
C CYS A 8 3.15 3.76 -1.33
N ILE A 9 4.04 3.59 -0.37
CA ILE A 9 5.36 4.21 -0.41
C ILE A 9 6.37 3.11 -0.72
N LYS A 10 6.96 3.18 -1.91
CA LYS A 10 8.00 2.26 -2.32
C LYS A 10 9.36 2.88 -2.01
N GLU A 11 10.12 2.21 -1.16
CA GLU A 11 11.50 2.59 -0.93
C GLU A 11 12.36 1.87 -1.96
N LYS A 12 13.05 2.64 -2.77
CA LYS A 12 14.01 2.04 -3.70
C LYS A 12 15.27 1.61 -2.93
N GLU A 13 15.94 0.62 -3.51
CA GLU A 13 17.12 0.01 -2.93
C GLU A 13 18.22 1.01 -2.59
N GLU A 14 19.17 0.52 -1.81
CA GLU A 14 20.32 1.27 -1.30
C GLU A 14 20.92 2.25 -2.30
N GLY A 15 21.16 3.47 -1.82
CA GLY A 15 21.77 4.52 -2.63
C GLY A 15 20.81 5.40 -3.39
N SER A 16 19.54 5.02 -3.48
CA SER A 16 18.54 5.83 -4.13
C SER A 16 17.75 6.63 -3.10
N LYS A 17 17.83 7.95 -3.22
CA LYS A 17 17.07 8.86 -2.35
C LYS A 17 15.64 9.07 -2.85
N LYS A 18 15.23 8.36 -3.89
CA LYS A 18 13.91 8.55 -4.47
C LYS A 18 12.89 7.67 -3.79
N ILE A 19 11.92 8.28 -3.16
CA ILE A 19 10.77 7.61 -2.58
C ILE A 19 9.62 7.77 -3.57
N GLU A 20 9.06 6.65 -4.02
CA GLU A 20 7.92 6.68 -4.93
C GLU A 20 6.63 6.52 -4.14
N LYS A 21 5.73 7.47 -4.28
CA LYS A 21 4.41 7.41 -3.64
C LYS A 21 3.35 7.18 -4.69
N ILE A 22 2.54 6.15 -4.48
CA ILE A 22 1.43 5.82 -5.37
C ILE A 22 0.14 5.93 -4.57
N TYR A 23 -0.84 6.65 -5.12
CA TYR A 23 -2.12 6.87 -4.48
C TYR A 23 -3.19 6.00 -5.13
N TYR A 24 -3.97 5.32 -4.31
CA TYR A 24 -5.10 4.51 -4.76
C TYR A 24 -6.38 5.03 -4.11
N ASP A 25 -7.48 5.01 -4.86
CA ASP A 25 -8.76 5.53 -4.36
C ASP A 25 -9.27 4.76 -3.15
N ASP A 26 -9.03 3.45 -3.14
CA ASP A 26 -9.42 2.62 -2.01
C ASP A 26 -8.50 1.39 -1.88
N ILE A 27 -8.69 0.64 -0.81
CA ILE A 27 -7.85 -0.52 -0.52
C ILE A 27 -8.04 -1.63 -1.56
N LYS A 28 -9.22 -1.74 -2.13
CA LYS A 28 -9.52 -2.74 -3.15
C LYS A 28 -8.67 -2.48 -4.40
N GLN A 29 -8.57 -1.22 -4.82
CA GLN A 29 -7.74 -0.85 -5.95
C GLN A 29 -6.25 -1.05 -5.65
N ALA A 30 -5.84 -0.70 -4.43
CA ALA A 30 -4.47 -0.92 -4.01
C ALA A 30 -4.12 -2.41 -4.08
N ALA A 31 -5.01 -3.27 -3.59
CA ALA A 31 -4.79 -4.72 -3.64
C ALA A 31 -4.73 -5.24 -5.07
N ALA A 32 -5.59 -4.73 -5.95
CA ALA A 32 -5.61 -5.15 -7.35
C ALA A 32 -4.34 -4.77 -8.09
N ALA A 33 -3.68 -3.70 -7.66
CA ALA A 33 -2.43 -3.24 -8.28
C ALA A 33 -1.23 -4.11 -7.90
N ILE A 34 -1.35 -4.92 -6.85
CA ILE A 34 -0.28 -5.79 -6.41
C ILE A 34 -0.29 -7.06 -7.24
N ASN A 35 0.81 -7.30 -7.93
CA ASN A 35 0.96 -8.48 -8.79
C ASN A 35 1.34 -9.69 -7.93
N THR A 36 0.32 -10.40 -7.43
CA THR A 36 0.51 -11.55 -6.58
C THR A 36 -0.51 -12.63 -6.92
N LYS A 37 -0.18 -13.88 -6.57
CA LYS A 37 -1.10 -15.00 -6.75
C LYS A 37 -2.15 -15.08 -5.65
N MET A 38 -2.09 -14.20 -4.67
CA MET A 38 -3.04 -14.20 -3.57
C MET A 38 -4.39 -13.63 -4.00
N ASP A 39 -5.45 -14.07 -3.34
CA ASP A 39 -6.77 -13.52 -3.56
C ASP A 39 -6.82 -12.05 -3.14
N ASN A 40 -7.61 -11.25 -3.86
CA ASN A 40 -7.69 -9.83 -3.61
C ASN A 40 -8.07 -9.52 -2.15
N TRP A 41 -9.02 -10.24 -1.58
CA TRP A 41 -9.44 -10.00 -0.21
C TRP A 41 -8.32 -10.26 0.81
N LYS A 42 -7.47 -11.24 0.54
CA LYS A 42 -6.30 -11.52 1.40
C LYS A 42 -5.30 -10.37 1.33
N VAL A 43 -5.07 -9.87 0.12
CA VAL A 43 -4.16 -8.74 -0.08
C VAL A 43 -4.70 -7.50 0.64
N GLN A 44 -6.01 -7.27 0.56
CA GLN A 44 -6.64 -6.17 1.27
C GLN A 44 -6.40 -6.26 2.79
N LEU A 45 -6.55 -7.46 3.35
CA LEU A 45 -6.33 -7.67 4.78
C LEU A 45 -4.89 -7.38 5.17
N LEU A 46 -3.93 -7.82 4.35
CA LEU A 46 -2.52 -7.58 4.63
C LEU A 46 -2.17 -6.10 4.55
N ILE A 47 -2.72 -5.40 3.57
CA ILE A 47 -2.51 -3.95 3.44
C ILE A 47 -3.12 -3.22 4.63
N TYR A 48 -4.33 -3.59 5.00
CA TYR A 48 -5.01 -2.99 6.15
C TYR A 48 -4.21 -3.21 7.43
N ASP A 49 -3.74 -4.43 7.65
CA ASP A 49 -2.92 -4.75 8.80
C ASP A 49 -1.63 -3.92 8.82
N ALA A 50 -1.01 -3.75 7.66
CA ALA A 50 0.20 -2.94 7.53
C ALA A 50 -0.06 -1.48 7.91
N ILE A 51 -1.22 -0.94 7.54
CA ILE A 51 -1.60 0.43 7.88
C ILE A 51 -1.82 0.56 9.38
N VAL A 52 -2.60 -0.34 9.96
CA VAL A 52 -2.96 -0.30 11.39
C VAL A 52 -1.74 -0.51 12.27
N ARG A 53 -0.90 -1.47 11.93
CA ARG A 53 0.27 -1.81 12.72
C ARG A 53 1.53 -1.05 12.30
N ARG A 54 1.42 -0.20 11.29
CA ARG A 54 2.53 0.60 10.77
C ARG A 54 3.73 -0.25 10.39
N LYS A 55 3.46 -1.34 9.70
CA LYS A 55 4.52 -2.24 9.21
C LYS A 55 4.51 -2.30 7.68
N ARG A 56 5.51 -2.94 7.12
CA ARG A 56 5.61 -3.11 5.66
C ARG A 56 4.83 -4.33 5.21
N ALA A 57 4.27 -4.23 4.01
CA ALA A 57 3.66 -5.36 3.32
C ALA A 57 4.00 -5.24 1.84
N PHE A 58 4.29 -6.36 1.19
CA PHE A 58 4.63 -6.39 -0.25
C PHE A 58 5.78 -5.43 -0.59
N LYS A 59 6.79 -5.34 0.28
CA LYS A 59 7.96 -4.49 0.13
C LYS A 59 7.63 -3.00 0.08
N CYS A 60 6.44 -2.63 0.53
CA CYS A 60 5.97 -1.25 0.52
C CYS A 60 5.52 -0.83 1.91
N LYS A 61 5.64 0.44 2.18
CA LYS A 61 5.06 1.03 3.38
C LYS A 61 3.69 1.56 3.01
N TRP A 62 2.68 1.26 3.80
CA TRP A 62 1.30 1.61 3.51
C TRP A 62 0.78 2.63 4.51
N MET A 63 0.06 3.61 3.98
CA MET A 63 -0.55 4.65 4.81
C MET A 63 -1.95 4.94 4.29
N LYS A 64 -2.78 5.47 5.16
CA LYS A 64 -4.09 5.96 4.78
C LYS A 64 -4.06 7.48 4.84
N GLU A 65 -4.56 8.12 3.78
CA GLU A 65 -4.63 9.56 3.74
C GLU A 65 -5.61 10.07 4.80
N VAL A 66 -5.20 11.09 5.51
CA VAL A 66 -6.02 11.68 6.59
C VAL A 66 -6.92 12.78 6.05
#